data_4c8dc1a18a436ff05b675e71acd78257
#
_entry.id   4c8dc1a18a436ff05b675e71acd78257
#
_cell.length_a   1.000
_cell.length_b   1.000
_cell.length_c   1.000
_cell.angle_alpha   90.00
_cell.angle_beta   90.00
_cell.angle_gamma   90.00
#
_symmetry.space_group_name_H-M   'P 1'
#
loop_
_entity.id
_entity.type
_entity.pdbx_description
1 polymer ?
#
loop_
_entity_poly.entity_id
_entity_poly.type
_entity_poly.pdbx_seq_one_letter_code
_entity_poly.pdbx_strand_id
1 'polypeptide(L)'
;MIIPHHYENLHILHENTMPDRNYYIPAGKAYSTSLDARDLSDRVQFLNGTWKFRYYDSIYKLQDEFYSEGYDISGFDDIPVPSVWQMHGYDYHQYTNVRYPFAFDPPYVPKDNPCGAYVTDFIYDQNEDAPLAHLNFEGVDSCFYVWLNGRYVGYSQVSHSTSEFDITGFIRNGSNRLCVLVLKWCDGSYLEDQDKFRMSGIFRDVYILNRSEGAVYDYFIKTSCDDIKDPTKADVTIDFTAFTEYSCVEDRFSSKPETVVDKGADSNVDIEVTILDADGSICSSGCVKCEISAQSDANTNADEGKTAASSSSITLSIDSPVLWNAEKPYLYTVIIRCAGEVITDRIGIRSFP
;
A
#
# COMPACT_ATOMS: atom_id res chain seq x y z
N MET A 1 1.92 -15.37 24.58
CA MET A 1 1.77 -15.13 23.15
C MET A 1 2.64 -13.94 22.79
N ILE A 2 3.37 -14.00 21.71
CA ILE A 2 4.36 -12.97 21.34
C ILE A 2 3.78 -11.85 20.46
N ILE A 3 2.50 -11.94 20.10
CA ILE A 3 1.79 -10.94 19.30
C ILE A 3 0.52 -10.44 20.00
N PRO A 4 0.08 -9.21 19.75
CA PRO A 4 -1.22 -8.74 20.20
C PRO A 4 -2.38 -9.47 19.52
N HIS A 5 -3.55 -9.52 20.16
CA HIS A 5 -4.74 -10.22 19.65
C HIS A 5 -5.58 -9.35 18.68
N HIS A 6 -4.96 -8.71 17.71
CA HIS A 6 -5.67 -7.88 16.74
C HIS A 6 -6.57 -8.72 15.83
N TYR A 7 -6.19 -9.96 15.53
CA TYR A 7 -6.91 -10.87 14.66
C TYR A 7 -8.28 -11.37 15.21
N GLU A 8 -8.64 -11.00 16.43
CA GLU A 8 -9.94 -11.25 17.08
C GLU A 8 -10.51 -9.96 17.69
N ASN A 9 -10.27 -8.80 17.05
CA ASN A 9 -10.67 -7.50 17.56
C ASN A 9 -11.29 -6.63 16.47
N LEU A 10 -12.63 -6.57 16.41
CA LEU A 10 -13.41 -5.80 15.43
C LEU A 10 -13.11 -4.29 15.40
N HIS A 11 -12.37 -3.77 16.37
CA HIS A 11 -11.99 -2.35 16.42
C HIS A 11 -10.60 -2.09 15.80
N ILE A 12 -9.84 -3.14 15.46
CA ILE A 12 -8.49 -3.01 14.89
C ILE A 12 -8.43 -3.72 13.55
N LEU A 13 -8.72 -2.99 12.49
CA LEU A 13 -8.57 -3.47 11.12
C LEU A 13 -7.12 -3.37 10.65
N HIS A 14 -6.46 -2.28 11.03
CA HIS A 14 -5.08 -1.97 10.71
C HIS A 14 -4.38 -1.34 11.92
N GLU A 15 -3.08 -1.52 12.03
CA GLU A 15 -2.23 -0.80 12.97
C GLU A 15 -0.97 -0.32 12.23
N ASN A 16 -0.72 1.00 12.28
CA ASN A 16 0.43 1.65 11.67
C ASN A 16 0.49 1.54 10.13
N THR A 17 -0.60 1.18 9.46
CA THR A 17 -0.67 1.33 8.01
C THR A 17 -0.84 2.78 7.62
N MET A 18 -0.34 3.13 6.46
CA MET A 18 -0.69 4.38 5.79
C MET A 18 -2.17 4.34 5.34
N PRO A 19 -2.84 5.48 5.16
CA PRO A 19 -4.19 5.52 4.61
C PRO A 19 -4.26 4.87 3.22
N ASP A 20 -5.42 4.35 2.87
CA ASP A 20 -5.66 3.84 1.52
C ASP A 20 -5.52 4.96 0.49
N ARG A 21 -4.97 4.64 -0.67
CA ARG A 21 -4.78 5.55 -1.78
C ARG A 21 -5.04 4.89 -3.12
N ASN A 22 -5.19 5.68 -4.17
CA ASN A 22 -5.22 5.19 -5.53
C ASN A 22 -3.93 4.39 -5.85
N TYR A 23 -4.09 3.32 -6.63
CA TYR A 23 -2.93 2.52 -7.03
C TYR A 23 -2.17 3.21 -8.16
N TYR A 24 -0.93 3.56 -7.90
CA TYR A 24 0.02 4.05 -8.88
C TYR A 24 1.46 3.78 -8.41
N ILE A 25 2.37 3.71 -9.35
CA ILE A 25 3.81 3.63 -9.11
C ILE A 25 4.44 4.87 -9.76
N PRO A 26 5.01 5.79 -8.97
CA PRO A 26 5.73 6.94 -9.51
C PRO A 26 7.08 6.54 -10.06
N ALA A 27 7.69 7.43 -10.83
CA ALA A 27 9.08 7.34 -11.26
C ALA A 27 9.78 8.68 -11.05
N GLY A 28 11.08 8.67 -10.89
CA GLY A 28 11.91 9.89 -10.84
C GLY A 28 12.20 10.47 -12.22
N LYS A 29 11.98 9.71 -13.29
CA LYS A 29 12.16 10.14 -14.69
C LYS A 29 10.87 9.99 -15.45
N ALA A 30 10.67 10.86 -16.46
CA ALA A 30 9.50 10.79 -17.33
C ALA A 30 9.61 9.57 -18.24
N TYR A 31 9.01 8.47 -17.87
CA TYR A 31 8.74 7.35 -18.76
C TYR A 31 7.29 6.89 -18.56
N SER A 32 6.80 6.15 -19.56
CA SER A 32 5.44 5.60 -19.46
C SER A 32 5.38 4.59 -18.32
N THR A 33 4.71 4.94 -17.25
CA THR A 33 4.39 4.04 -16.16
C THR A 33 3.07 3.35 -16.46
N SER A 34 3.05 2.47 -17.49
CA SER A 34 1.95 1.52 -17.54
C SER A 34 2.08 0.56 -16.35
N LEU A 35 0.97 0.02 -15.87
CA LEU A 35 0.99 -1.02 -14.82
C LEU A 35 1.91 -2.20 -15.19
N ASP A 36 2.04 -2.46 -16.50
CA ASP A 36 2.87 -3.53 -17.05
C ASP A 36 4.38 -3.25 -17.00
N ALA A 37 4.77 -2.00 -16.73
CA ALA A 37 6.18 -1.56 -16.70
C ALA A 37 6.60 -0.98 -15.34
N ARG A 38 5.86 -1.28 -14.26
CA ARG A 38 6.15 -0.78 -12.92
C ARG A 38 7.53 -1.22 -12.39
N ASP A 39 8.00 -2.37 -12.82
CA ASP A 39 9.32 -2.90 -12.52
C ASP A 39 10.48 -2.10 -13.14
N LEU A 40 10.17 -1.23 -14.11
CA LEU A 40 11.12 -0.30 -14.69
C LEU A 40 11.23 1.02 -13.90
N SER A 41 10.39 1.22 -12.88
CA SER A 41 10.49 2.41 -12.04
C SER A 41 11.77 2.40 -11.21
N ASP A 42 12.48 3.53 -11.22
CA ASP A 42 13.63 3.79 -10.35
C ASP A 42 13.24 4.03 -8.88
N ARG A 43 11.94 3.95 -8.57
CA ARG A 43 11.38 4.15 -7.23
C ARG A 43 10.99 2.85 -6.54
N VAL A 44 11.03 1.70 -7.22
CA VAL A 44 10.57 0.42 -6.68
C VAL A 44 11.71 -0.54 -6.49
N GLN A 45 11.79 -1.14 -5.32
CA GLN A 45 12.62 -2.31 -5.04
C GLN A 45 11.72 -3.49 -4.68
N PHE A 46 11.60 -4.48 -5.57
CA PHE A 46 10.86 -5.70 -5.27
C PHE A 46 11.61 -6.56 -4.26
N LEU A 47 10.85 -7.11 -3.31
CA LEU A 47 11.31 -8.08 -2.32
C LEU A 47 10.83 -9.50 -2.64
N ASN A 48 10.22 -9.70 -3.80
CA ASN A 48 9.79 -11.01 -4.29
C ASN A 48 10.97 -11.97 -4.43
N GLY A 49 10.69 -13.26 -4.31
CA GLY A 49 11.72 -14.28 -4.48
C GLY A 49 11.58 -15.41 -3.47
N THR A 50 12.68 -16.02 -3.09
CA THR A 50 12.69 -17.11 -2.12
C THR A 50 12.88 -16.54 -0.72
N TRP A 51 11.89 -16.78 0.16
CA TRP A 51 11.95 -16.39 1.56
C TRP A 51 12.12 -17.62 2.44
N LYS A 52 12.66 -17.47 3.63
CA LYS A 52 12.67 -18.46 4.69
C LYS A 52 11.29 -18.53 5.33
N PHE A 53 10.81 -19.77 5.58
CA PHE A 53 9.44 -20.00 6.01
C PHE A 53 9.36 -21.10 7.07
N ARG A 54 8.54 -20.89 8.08
CA ARG A 54 8.18 -21.92 9.06
C ARG A 54 6.68 -21.92 9.30
N TYR A 55 6.07 -23.07 9.04
CA TYR A 55 4.65 -23.28 9.29
C TYR A 55 4.40 -23.76 10.72
N TYR A 56 3.36 -23.23 11.32
CA TYR A 56 2.81 -23.66 12.60
C TYR A 56 1.34 -24.01 12.41
N ASP A 57 0.90 -25.18 12.87
CA ASP A 57 -0.50 -25.61 12.80
C ASP A 57 -1.41 -24.90 13.82
N SER A 58 -0.81 -24.11 14.72
CA SER A 58 -1.50 -23.24 15.66
C SER A 58 -0.60 -22.08 16.08
N ILE A 59 -1.20 -20.89 16.18
CA ILE A 59 -0.55 -19.69 16.71
C ILE A 59 0.03 -19.87 18.12
N TYR A 60 -0.55 -20.78 18.93
CA TYR A 60 -0.07 -21.08 20.27
C TYR A 60 1.26 -21.87 20.28
N LYS A 61 1.66 -22.46 19.15
CA LYS A 61 2.95 -23.13 19.00
C LYS A 61 4.08 -22.15 18.64
N LEU A 62 3.73 -20.95 18.23
CA LEU A 62 4.69 -19.88 18.02
C LEU A 62 5.04 -19.25 19.39
N GLN A 63 6.20 -19.64 19.94
CA GLN A 63 6.68 -19.18 21.24
C GLN A 63 7.96 -18.37 21.15
N ASP A 64 8.68 -18.49 20.03
CA ASP A 64 9.97 -17.86 19.82
C ASP A 64 9.81 -16.50 19.12
N GLU A 65 10.65 -15.56 19.50
CA GLU A 65 10.74 -14.25 18.83
C GLU A 65 11.51 -14.35 17.51
N PHE A 66 10.95 -15.07 16.54
CA PHE A 66 11.56 -15.34 15.23
C PHE A 66 11.93 -14.05 14.46
N TYR A 67 11.31 -12.94 14.83
CA TYR A 67 11.55 -11.61 14.26
C TYR A 67 12.81 -10.92 14.81
N SER A 68 13.45 -11.46 15.83
CA SER A 68 14.69 -10.90 16.38
C SER A 68 15.83 -11.00 15.36
N GLU A 69 16.65 -9.94 15.24
CA GLU A 69 17.72 -9.88 14.24
C GLU A 69 18.71 -11.06 14.29
N GLY A 70 19.01 -11.57 15.47
CA GLY A 70 19.92 -12.68 15.68
C GLY A 70 19.28 -14.06 15.68
N TYR A 71 18.00 -14.18 15.37
CA TYR A 71 17.30 -15.45 15.40
C TYR A 71 17.83 -16.40 14.30
N ASP A 72 18.11 -17.65 14.68
CA ASP A 72 18.61 -18.67 13.76
C ASP A 72 17.47 -19.24 12.91
N ILE A 73 17.49 -18.91 11.63
CA ILE A 73 16.53 -19.37 10.62
C ILE A 73 17.05 -20.58 9.80
N SER A 74 18.14 -21.22 10.19
CA SER A 74 18.70 -22.36 9.46
C SER A 74 17.75 -23.56 9.38
N GLY A 75 16.83 -23.68 10.35
CA GLY A 75 15.78 -24.69 10.37
C GLY A 75 14.49 -24.29 9.67
N PHE A 76 14.46 -23.17 8.95
CA PHE A 76 13.30 -22.76 8.14
C PHE A 76 13.41 -23.36 6.75
N ASP A 77 12.25 -23.69 6.16
CA ASP A 77 12.15 -24.09 4.77
C ASP A 77 12.27 -22.89 3.83
N ASP A 78 12.38 -23.15 2.54
CA ASP A 78 12.32 -22.12 1.49
C ASP A 78 10.92 -22.10 0.86
N ILE A 79 10.34 -20.89 0.69
CA ILE A 79 9.06 -20.69 0.02
C ILE A 79 9.16 -19.52 -0.96
N PRO A 80 8.57 -19.61 -2.17
CA PRO A 80 8.49 -18.46 -3.06
C PRO A 80 7.47 -17.42 -2.54
N VAL A 81 7.79 -16.14 -2.69
CA VAL A 81 6.90 -15.01 -2.50
C VAL A 81 6.88 -14.22 -3.81
N PRO A 82 5.71 -13.98 -4.43
CA PRO A 82 4.37 -14.34 -3.94
C PRO A 82 4.01 -15.81 -4.08
N SER A 83 3.32 -16.36 -3.09
CA SER A 83 2.64 -17.67 -3.16
C SER A 83 1.73 -17.91 -1.96
N VAL A 84 0.97 -19.01 -2.03
CA VAL A 84 0.17 -19.52 -0.90
C VAL A 84 0.77 -20.82 -0.40
N TRP A 85 0.88 -21.00 0.93
CA TRP A 85 1.60 -22.15 1.50
C TRP A 85 0.95 -23.50 1.24
N GLN A 86 -0.38 -23.52 0.95
CA GLN A 86 -1.08 -24.77 0.59
C GLN A 86 -0.55 -25.38 -0.72
N MET A 87 -0.02 -24.58 -1.63
CA MET A 87 0.62 -25.04 -2.87
C MET A 87 2.02 -25.62 -2.65
N HIS A 88 2.57 -25.47 -1.44
CA HIS A 88 3.91 -25.93 -1.06
C HIS A 88 3.87 -27.08 -0.03
N GLY A 89 2.68 -27.70 0.16
CA GLY A 89 2.54 -28.88 1.01
C GLY A 89 2.26 -28.59 2.48
N TYR A 90 2.00 -27.34 2.83
CA TYR A 90 1.58 -26.94 4.17
C TYR A 90 0.06 -26.76 4.22
N ASP A 91 -0.58 -27.24 5.33
CA ASP A 91 -2.04 -27.16 5.47
C ASP A 91 -2.78 -27.88 4.33
N TYR A 92 -4.05 -27.59 4.14
CA TYR A 92 -4.89 -28.20 3.10
C TYR A 92 -5.82 -27.17 2.45
N HIS A 93 -6.22 -27.45 1.23
CA HIS A 93 -7.21 -26.65 0.51
C HIS A 93 -8.57 -26.77 1.17
N GLN A 94 -9.25 -25.65 1.30
CA GLN A 94 -10.58 -25.58 1.89
C GLN A 94 -11.46 -24.72 1.00
N TYR A 95 -12.65 -25.24 0.67
CA TYR A 95 -13.63 -24.51 -0.12
C TYR A 95 -14.98 -24.58 0.56
N THR A 96 -15.56 -23.44 0.81
CA THR A 96 -16.92 -23.28 1.32
C THR A 96 -17.54 -22.06 0.65
N ASN A 97 -18.82 -22.15 0.24
CA ASN A 97 -19.51 -21.02 -0.36
C ASN A 97 -20.82 -20.64 0.37
N VAL A 98 -21.41 -21.55 1.11
CA VAL A 98 -22.70 -21.34 1.83
C VAL A 98 -22.58 -21.57 3.33
N ARG A 99 -21.42 -21.98 3.80
CA ARG A 99 -21.15 -22.25 5.22
C ARG A 99 -19.78 -21.71 5.59
N TYR A 100 -19.67 -21.15 6.79
CA TYR A 100 -18.37 -20.80 7.33
C TYR A 100 -17.50 -22.04 7.53
N PRO A 101 -16.18 -21.96 7.33
CA PRO A 101 -15.27 -23.08 7.53
C PRO A 101 -15.09 -23.47 9.00
N PHE A 102 -15.61 -22.66 9.93
CA PHE A 102 -15.59 -22.86 11.37
C PHE A 102 -16.88 -22.32 12.01
N ALA A 103 -17.04 -22.48 13.34
CA ALA A 103 -18.23 -22.05 14.06
C ALA A 103 -18.42 -20.53 13.95
N PHE A 104 -19.67 -20.09 13.74
CA PHE A 104 -20.01 -18.69 13.66
C PHE A 104 -20.08 -18.07 15.07
N ASP A 105 -19.02 -17.41 15.49
CA ASP A 105 -18.87 -16.78 16.81
C ASP A 105 -17.91 -15.56 16.73
N PRO A 106 -18.24 -14.53 15.89
CA PRO A 106 -17.35 -13.37 15.74
C PRO A 106 -17.19 -12.60 17.09
N PRO A 107 -15.99 -12.06 17.36
CA PRO A 107 -14.82 -11.98 16.47
C PRO A 107 -13.89 -13.22 16.54
N TYR A 108 -14.26 -14.24 17.30
CA TYR A 108 -13.38 -15.35 17.62
C TYR A 108 -13.17 -16.31 16.45
N VAL A 109 -11.93 -16.72 16.24
CA VAL A 109 -11.51 -17.71 15.25
C VAL A 109 -11.09 -19.02 15.94
N PRO A 110 -10.89 -20.11 15.20
CA PRO A 110 -10.43 -21.38 15.78
C PRO A 110 -9.15 -21.20 16.61
N LYS A 111 -9.08 -21.84 17.77
CA LYS A 111 -7.89 -21.78 18.64
C LYS A 111 -6.64 -22.38 17.98
N ASP A 112 -6.84 -23.38 17.12
CA ASP A 112 -5.81 -23.99 16.27
C ASP A 112 -5.61 -23.20 14.98
N ASN A 113 -5.59 -21.86 15.07
CA ASN A 113 -5.36 -20.95 13.95
C ASN A 113 -3.96 -21.16 13.38
N PRO A 114 -3.82 -21.74 12.17
CA PRO A 114 -2.52 -21.94 11.56
C PRO A 114 -1.86 -20.61 11.20
N CYS A 115 -0.52 -20.58 11.27
CA CYS A 115 0.24 -19.39 10.87
C CYS A 115 1.56 -19.77 10.21
N GLY A 116 2.08 -18.82 9.42
CA GLY A 116 3.37 -18.92 8.74
C GLY A 116 4.28 -17.77 9.12
N ALA A 117 5.47 -18.09 9.62
CA ALA A 117 6.53 -17.12 9.85
C ALA A 117 7.42 -17.04 8.61
N TYR A 118 7.46 -15.86 7.99
CA TYR A 118 8.27 -15.55 6.80
C TYR A 118 9.43 -14.67 7.21
N VAL A 119 10.62 -14.92 6.66
CA VAL A 119 11.81 -14.09 6.88
C VAL A 119 12.56 -13.92 5.57
N THR A 120 12.94 -12.69 5.25
CA THR A 120 13.87 -12.38 4.15
C THR A 120 14.92 -11.38 4.58
N ASP A 121 16.15 -11.60 4.16
CA ASP A 121 17.25 -10.65 4.29
C ASP A 121 17.46 -9.99 2.92
N PHE A 122 17.57 -8.67 2.91
CA PHE A 122 17.75 -7.89 1.68
C PHE A 122 18.71 -6.73 1.89
N ILE A 123 19.29 -6.24 0.80
CA ILE A 123 20.10 -5.03 0.79
C ILE A 123 19.25 -3.88 0.32
N TYR A 124 19.26 -2.79 1.07
CA TYR A 124 18.61 -1.54 0.70
C TYR A 124 19.68 -0.48 0.44
N ASP A 125 19.52 0.22 -0.67
CA ASP A 125 20.36 1.35 -1.05
C ASP A 125 19.48 2.61 -1.05
N GLN A 126 19.75 3.50 -0.10
CA GLN A 126 18.92 4.67 0.14
C GLN A 126 19.01 5.61 -1.07
N ASN A 127 17.85 5.99 -1.58
CA ASN A 127 17.74 6.97 -2.65
C ASN A 127 17.68 8.40 -2.05
N GLU A 128 18.73 9.20 -2.28
CA GLU A 128 18.80 10.58 -1.74
C GLU A 128 17.71 11.50 -2.32
N ASP A 129 17.27 11.26 -3.57
CA ASP A 129 16.20 12.03 -4.22
C ASP A 129 14.80 11.58 -3.78
N ALA A 130 14.71 10.44 -3.09
CA ALA A 130 13.46 9.85 -2.60
C ALA A 130 13.72 9.17 -1.24
N PRO A 131 13.92 9.96 -0.17
CA PRO A 131 14.40 9.44 1.11
C PRO A 131 13.36 8.66 1.91
N LEU A 132 12.06 8.79 1.58
CA LEU A 132 11.00 8.07 2.26
C LEU A 132 10.90 6.64 1.69
N ALA A 133 10.72 5.67 2.57
CA ALA A 133 10.62 4.26 2.21
C ALA A 133 9.29 3.68 2.69
N HIS A 134 8.45 3.27 1.76
CA HIS A 134 7.14 2.68 2.04
C HIS A 134 7.13 1.21 1.65
N LEU A 135 6.90 0.32 2.63
CA LEU A 135 6.77 -1.11 2.42
C LEU A 135 5.34 -1.45 2.02
N ASN A 136 5.18 -2.08 0.87
CA ASN A 136 3.90 -2.44 0.29
C ASN A 136 3.72 -3.95 0.23
N PHE A 137 2.56 -4.42 0.68
CA PHE A 137 2.05 -5.77 0.47
C PHE A 137 0.76 -5.67 -0.34
N GLU A 138 0.76 -6.13 -1.58
CA GLU A 138 -0.42 -6.03 -2.46
C GLU A 138 -1.50 -7.07 -2.15
N GLY A 139 -1.17 -8.10 -1.38
CA GLY A 139 -2.15 -9.08 -0.92
C GLY A 139 -1.55 -10.13 0.00
N VAL A 140 -2.15 -10.26 1.18
CA VAL A 140 -1.79 -11.25 2.20
C VAL A 140 -3.07 -11.81 2.82
N ASP A 141 -3.26 -13.11 2.79
CA ASP A 141 -4.47 -13.78 3.29
C ASP A 141 -4.15 -14.60 4.55
N SER A 142 -4.82 -14.37 5.67
CA SER A 142 -5.96 -13.49 5.96
C SER A 142 -5.56 -12.16 6.61
N CYS A 143 -4.63 -12.18 7.57
CA CYS A 143 -4.06 -11.04 8.26
C CYS A 143 -2.60 -11.29 8.59
N PHE A 144 -1.86 -10.22 8.88
CA PHE A 144 -0.43 -10.35 9.10
C PHE A 144 0.14 -9.27 10.01
N TYR A 145 1.26 -9.61 10.64
CA TYR A 145 2.10 -8.75 11.46
C TYR A 145 3.46 -8.58 10.81
N VAL A 146 4.06 -7.40 10.91
CA VAL A 146 5.31 -7.03 10.24
C VAL A 146 6.34 -6.55 11.24
N TRP A 147 7.58 -7.02 11.09
CA TRP A 147 8.77 -6.51 11.80
C TRP A 147 9.89 -6.23 10.81
N LEU A 148 10.60 -5.15 11.02
CA LEU A 148 11.80 -4.81 10.26
C LEU A 148 12.97 -4.57 11.23
N ASN A 149 14.06 -5.30 11.04
CA ASN A 149 15.26 -5.23 11.89
C ASN A 149 14.96 -5.46 13.39
N GLY A 150 14.08 -6.43 13.68
CA GLY A 150 13.67 -6.78 15.04
C GLY A 150 12.63 -5.84 15.67
N ARG A 151 12.28 -4.74 15.01
CA ARG A 151 11.30 -3.75 15.49
C ARG A 151 9.93 -4.02 14.87
N TYR A 152 8.89 -3.92 15.68
CA TYR A 152 7.51 -4.05 15.21
C TYR A 152 7.12 -2.87 14.33
N VAL A 153 6.61 -3.16 13.13
CA VAL A 153 6.15 -2.16 12.16
C VAL A 153 4.65 -1.97 12.25
N GLY A 154 3.87 -3.06 12.17
CA GLY A 154 2.43 -2.93 12.21
C GLY A 154 1.67 -4.23 11.91
N TYR A 155 0.34 -4.08 11.78
CA TYR A 155 -0.62 -5.13 11.51
C TYR A 155 -1.59 -4.71 10.41
N SER A 156 -2.03 -5.67 9.60
CA SER A 156 -3.09 -5.43 8.63
C SER A 156 -3.90 -6.69 8.31
N GLN A 157 -5.14 -6.48 7.90
CA GLN A 157 -6.04 -7.47 7.32
C GLN A 157 -6.72 -6.88 6.07
N VAL A 158 -7.75 -7.51 5.52
CA VAL A 158 -8.37 -7.22 4.21
C VAL A 158 -7.47 -7.71 3.08
N SER A 159 -7.49 -9.01 2.88
CA SER A 159 -6.48 -9.79 2.15
C SER A 159 -6.22 -9.35 0.70
N HIS A 160 -7.20 -8.74 0.03
CA HIS A 160 -7.08 -8.32 -1.38
C HIS A 160 -6.80 -6.83 -1.58
N SER A 161 -6.69 -6.07 -0.50
CA SER A 161 -6.28 -4.67 -0.50
C SER A 161 -4.78 -4.54 -0.26
N THR A 162 -4.17 -3.52 -0.85
CA THR A 162 -2.76 -3.19 -0.59
C THR A 162 -2.62 -2.63 0.82
N SER A 163 -1.67 -3.16 1.57
CA SER A 163 -1.26 -2.59 2.86
C SER A 163 0.08 -1.91 2.70
N GLU A 164 0.14 -0.62 3.00
CA GLU A 164 1.33 0.21 2.90
C GLU A 164 1.77 0.67 4.30
N PHE A 165 3.07 0.56 4.59
CA PHE A 165 3.66 0.97 5.87
C PHE A 165 4.81 1.93 5.62
N ASP A 166 4.85 3.06 6.33
CA ASP A 166 6.06 3.90 6.35
C ASP A 166 7.14 3.22 7.20
N ILE A 167 8.20 2.80 6.55
CA ILE A 167 9.35 2.15 7.18
C ILE A 167 10.60 3.03 7.21
N THR A 168 10.48 4.31 6.88
CA THR A 168 11.61 5.25 6.78
C THR A 168 12.47 5.26 8.05
N GLY A 169 11.83 5.24 9.23
CA GLY A 169 12.52 5.20 10.53
C GLY A 169 13.01 3.80 10.96
N PHE A 170 12.70 2.76 10.21
CA PHE A 170 13.04 1.36 10.52
C PHE A 170 14.14 0.80 9.63
N ILE A 171 14.17 1.23 8.35
CA ILE A 171 15.07 0.72 7.33
C ILE A 171 16.48 1.30 7.50
N ARG A 172 17.50 0.52 7.13
CA ARG A 172 18.90 0.91 7.17
C ARG A 172 19.50 0.83 5.79
N ASN A 173 20.38 1.75 5.47
CA ASN A 173 21.22 1.58 4.28
C ASN A 173 22.11 0.33 4.46
N GLY A 174 22.10 -0.58 3.47
CA GLY A 174 22.77 -1.87 3.55
C GLY A 174 21.82 -3.01 3.95
N SER A 175 22.26 -3.91 4.85
CA SER A 175 21.53 -5.14 5.19
C SER A 175 20.35 -4.88 6.11
N ASN A 176 19.20 -5.46 5.75
CA ASN A 176 17.95 -5.43 6.51
C ASN A 176 17.34 -6.82 6.59
N ARG A 177 16.60 -7.10 7.66
CA ARG A 177 15.80 -8.30 7.85
C ARG A 177 14.33 -7.94 8.01
N LEU A 178 13.51 -8.43 7.08
CA LEU A 178 12.05 -8.32 7.13
C LEU A 178 11.46 -9.64 7.62
N CYS A 179 10.61 -9.56 8.65
CA CYS A 179 9.88 -10.69 9.20
C CYS A 179 8.37 -10.42 9.10
N VAL A 180 7.62 -11.42 8.66
CA VAL A 180 6.16 -11.34 8.53
C VAL A 180 5.54 -12.58 9.14
N LEU A 181 4.54 -12.41 9.99
CA LEU A 181 3.71 -13.49 10.50
C LEU A 181 2.35 -13.41 9.86
N VAL A 182 1.98 -14.40 9.07
CA VAL A 182 0.67 -14.50 8.44
C VAL A 182 -0.18 -15.51 9.19
N LEU A 183 -1.43 -15.15 9.50
CA LEU A 183 -2.41 -16.02 10.13
C LEU A 183 -3.45 -16.46 9.10
N LYS A 184 -3.89 -17.73 9.18
CA LYS A 184 -4.93 -18.27 8.30
C LYS A 184 -6.29 -17.63 8.55
N TRP A 185 -6.61 -17.33 9.81
CA TRP A 185 -7.91 -16.83 10.23
C TRP A 185 -7.78 -15.54 11.02
N CYS A 186 -8.69 -14.62 10.76
CA CYS A 186 -8.93 -13.42 11.57
C CYS A 186 -10.44 -13.11 11.61
N ASP A 187 -10.85 -12.14 12.37
CA ASP A 187 -12.24 -11.70 12.42
C ASP A 187 -12.77 -11.23 11.05
N GLY A 188 -11.89 -10.69 10.18
CA GLY A 188 -12.19 -10.39 8.77
C GLY A 188 -12.59 -11.62 7.95
N SER A 189 -12.20 -12.84 8.36
CA SER A 189 -12.57 -14.07 7.67
C SER A 189 -14.08 -14.32 7.63
N TYR A 190 -14.84 -13.73 8.55
CA TYR A 190 -16.31 -13.77 8.51
C TYR A 190 -16.90 -12.94 7.37
N LEU A 191 -16.27 -11.82 7.02
CA LEU A 191 -16.71 -10.92 5.95
C LEU A 191 -16.15 -11.35 4.58
N GLU A 192 -14.98 -11.98 4.57
CA GLU A 192 -14.33 -12.50 3.38
C GLU A 192 -14.81 -13.91 2.99
N ASP A 193 -15.94 -14.36 3.53
CA ASP A 193 -16.55 -15.66 3.20
C ASP A 193 -17.24 -15.61 1.83
N GLN A 194 -16.44 -15.63 0.79
CA GLN A 194 -16.89 -15.60 -0.60
C GLN A 194 -16.67 -16.96 -1.26
N ASP A 195 -17.24 -17.11 -2.45
CA ASP A 195 -17.09 -18.32 -3.28
C ASP A 195 -15.65 -18.48 -3.80
N LYS A 196 -14.73 -18.77 -2.88
CA LYS A 196 -13.30 -18.91 -3.16
C LYS A 196 -12.67 -20.04 -2.32
N PHE A 197 -11.52 -20.54 -2.78
CA PHE A 197 -10.66 -21.36 -1.94
C PHE A 197 -10.07 -20.55 -0.79
N ARG A 198 -10.04 -21.15 0.40
CA ARG A 198 -9.37 -20.59 1.58
C ARG A 198 -7.87 -20.91 1.50
N MET A 199 -7.14 -20.02 0.88
CA MET A 199 -5.70 -20.08 0.75
C MET A 199 -5.07 -19.06 1.69
N SER A 200 -3.78 -19.23 2.01
CA SER A 200 -3.11 -18.36 2.97
C SER A 200 -1.67 -18.11 2.57
N GLY A 201 -1.17 -16.94 2.87
CA GLY A 201 0.20 -16.54 2.58
C GLY A 201 0.28 -15.17 1.94
N ILE A 202 1.49 -14.79 1.56
CA ILE A 202 1.77 -13.57 0.81
C ILE A 202 1.59 -13.90 -0.68
N PHE A 203 0.41 -13.63 -1.23
CA PHE A 203 0.03 -14.14 -2.56
C PHE A 203 0.14 -13.13 -3.69
N ARG A 204 0.50 -11.87 -3.36
CA ARG A 204 0.85 -10.82 -4.32
C ARG A 204 2.20 -10.22 -3.99
N ASP A 205 2.63 -9.27 -4.80
CA ASP A 205 3.94 -8.67 -4.72
C ASP A 205 4.20 -7.95 -3.40
N VAL A 206 5.46 -7.99 -2.97
CA VAL A 206 6.01 -7.22 -1.87
C VAL A 206 7.13 -6.33 -2.40
N TYR A 207 7.08 -5.04 -2.10
CA TYR A 207 8.10 -4.10 -2.56
C TYR A 207 8.24 -2.89 -1.63
N ILE A 208 9.40 -2.25 -1.72
CA ILE A 208 9.66 -0.95 -1.14
C ILE A 208 9.46 0.10 -2.24
N LEU A 209 8.64 1.11 -1.93
CA LEU A 209 8.43 2.27 -2.77
C LEU A 209 9.17 3.46 -2.17
N ASN A 210 10.18 3.96 -2.88
CA ASN A 210 10.91 5.15 -2.47
C ASN A 210 10.17 6.40 -2.92
N ARG A 211 9.89 7.33 -2.00
CA ARG A 211 9.09 8.52 -2.24
C ARG A 211 9.87 9.79 -1.94
N SER A 212 9.62 10.82 -2.73
CA SER A 212 10.14 12.16 -2.45
C SER A 212 9.33 12.84 -1.36
N GLU A 213 9.96 13.65 -0.52
CA GLU A 213 9.26 14.52 0.43
C GLU A 213 8.36 15.50 -0.33
N GLY A 214 7.12 15.68 0.13
CA GLY A 214 6.14 16.57 -0.49
C GLY A 214 5.52 16.06 -1.80
N ALA A 215 5.73 14.80 -2.17
CA ALA A 215 5.09 14.19 -3.33
C ALA A 215 3.57 14.04 -3.14
N VAL A 216 2.83 13.93 -4.25
CA VAL A 216 1.41 13.58 -4.22
C VAL A 216 1.24 12.22 -3.60
N TYR A 217 0.42 12.12 -2.55
CA TYR A 217 0.10 10.85 -1.91
C TYR A 217 -1.07 10.15 -2.57
N ASP A 218 -2.15 10.90 -2.81
CA ASP A 218 -3.36 10.37 -3.45
C ASP A 218 -3.91 11.37 -4.47
N TYR A 219 -4.61 10.86 -5.46
CA TYR A 219 -5.33 11.69 -6.42
C TYR A 219 -6.59 10.98 -6.90
N PHE A 220 -7.59 11.77 -7.25
CA PHE A 220 -8.84 11.26 -7.81
C PHE A 220 -9.22 12.04 -9.07
N ILE A 221 -9.37 11.32 -10.20
CA ILE A 221 -9.68 11.92 -11.51
C ILE A 221 -11.15 11.76 -11.83
N LYS A 222 -11.81 12.89 -12.11
CA LYS A 222 -13.21 12.97 -12.53
C LYS A 222 -13.26 13.52 -13.95
N THR A 223 -14.11 12.95 -14.79
CA THR A 223 -14.34 13.44 -16.14
C THR A 223 -15.80 13.82 -16.34
N SER A 224 -16.05 14.91 -17.06
CA SER A 224 -17.39 15.32 -17.49
C SER A 224 -17.32 15.87 -18.92
N CYS A 225 -18.42 15.83 -19.66
CA CYS A 225 -18.53 16.45 -20.97
C CYS A 225 -19.84 17.23 -21.10
N ASP A 226 -19.86 18.22 -21.97
CA ASP A 226 -20.98 19.13 -22.22
C ASP A 226 -22.16 18.43 -22.92
N ASP A 227 -21.90 17.54 -23.87
CA ASP A 227 -22.88 16.70 -24.51
C ASP A 227 -22.31 15.28 -24.74
N ILE A 228 -23.11 14.26 -24.47
CA ILE A 228 -22.69 12.85 -24.67
C ILE A 228 -22.73 12.45 -26.13
N LYS A 229 -23.62 13.04 -26.93
CA LYS A 229 -23.84 12.66 -28.34
C LYS A 229 -22.92 13.40 -29.29
N ASP A 230 -22.62 14.65 -28.99
CA ASP A 230 -21.77 15.51 -29.83
C ASP A 230 -20.94 16.43 -28.92
N PRO A 231 -19.93 15.86 -28.22
CA PRO A 231 -19.17 16.61 -27.24
C PRO A 231 -18.28 17.64 -27.91
N THR A 232 -18.44 18.91 -27.53
CA THR A 232 -17.56 20.00 -27.97
C THR A 232 -16.46 20.25 -26.96
N LYS A 233 -16.70 19.91 -25.69
CA LYS A 233 -15.77 20.13 -24.60
C LYS A 233 -15.92 19.07 -23.52
N ALA A 234 -14.80 18.63 -22.95
CA ALA A 234 -14.76 17.84 -21.74
C ALA A 234 -13.89 18.52 -20.68
N ASP A 235 -14.27 18.36 -19.43
CA ASP A 235 -13.47 18.81 -18.29
C ASP A 235 -12.94 17.57 -17.54
N VAL A 236 -11.65 17.63 -17.20
CA VAL A 236 -10.94 16.66 -16.36
C VAL A 236 -10.56 17.36 -15.07
N THR A 237 -11.20 16.99 -13.98
CA THR A 237 -10.92 17.51 -12.64
C THR A 237 -10.11 16.50 -11.88
N ILE A 238 -8.99 16.92 -11.30
CA ILE A 238 -8.12 16.07 -10.49
C ILE A 238 -8.02 16.68 -9.10
N ASP A 239 -8.48 15.93 -8.12
CA ASP A 239 -8.31 16.26 -6.71
C ASP A 239 -7.04 15.59 -6.21
N PHE A 240 -6.20 16.30 -5.48
CA PHE A 240 -4.92 15.82 -4.93
C PHE A 240 -4.93 15.85 -3.43
N THR A 241 -4.27 14.86 -2.84
CA THR A 241 -3.88 14.85 -1.42
C THR A 241 -2.36 14.74 -1.34
N ALA A 242 -1.73 15.63 -0.60
CA ALA A 242 -0.30 15.59 -0.33
C ALA A 242 -0.06 15.47 1.18
N PHE A 243 0.98 14.72 1.58
CA PHE A 243 1.41 14.63 2.96
C PHE A 243 2.76 15.31 3.16
N THR A 244 2.90 15.99 4.27
CA THR A 244 4.16 16.62 4.67
C THR A 244 5.05 15.76 5.52
N GLU A 245 4.47 15.03 6.43
CA GLU A 245 5.19 14.15 7.35
C GLU A 245 4.27 13.04 7.83
N TYR A 246 4.78 11.80 7.88
CA TYR A 246 4.29 10.77 8.77
C TYR A 246 5.06 10.89 10.07
N SER A 247 4.37 11.07 11.19
CA SER A 247 4.99 10.82 12.47
C SER A 247 5.27 9.33 12.55
N CYS A 248 6.54 8.94 12.48
CA CYS A 248 6.95 7.58 12.76
C CYS A 248 6.27 7.12 14.03
N VAL A 249 5.58 6.00 13.91
CA VAL A 249 4.83 5.38 15.00
C VAL A 249 5.74 5.22 16.21
N GLU A 250 5.25 5.65 17.36
CA GLU A 250 5.88 5.30 18.63
C GLU A 250 5.96 3.77 18.71
N ASP A 251 7.15 3.23 18.73
CA ASP A 251 7.37 1.82 19.00
C ASP A 251 6.85 1.52 20.44
N ARG A 252 5.59 1.08 20.52
CA ARG A 252 4.93 0.78 21.81
C ARG A 252 5.66 -0.30 22.62
N PHE A 253 6.64 -0.96 21.99
CA PHE A 253 7.48 -1.99 22.61
C PHE A 253 8.92 -1.52 22.89
N SER A 254 9.30 -0.31 22.47
CA SER A 254 10.62 0.27 22.75
C SER A 254 10.56 1.28 23.88
N SER A 255 11.47 1.16 24.84
CA SER A 255 11.60 2.06 26.00
C SER A 255 12.34 3.38 25.71
N LYS A 256 12.55 3.73 24.42
CA LYS A 256 13.22 4.97 24.02
C LYS A 256 12.29 5.83 23.17
N PRO A 257 11.88 7.02 23.62
CA PRO A 257 11.23 7.99 22.75
C PRO A 257 12.27 8.49 21.72
N GLU A 258 12.04 8.22 20.42
CA GLU A 258 12.81 8.88 19.40
C GLU A 258 12.31 10.31 19.23
N THR A 259 13.25 11.23 19.14
CA THR A 259 13.01 12.66 18.99
C THR A 259 12.26 12.94 17.68
N VAL A 260 11.04 13.40 17.80
CA VAL A 260 10.31 14.05 16.71
C VAL A 260 11.12 15.27 16.27
N VAL A 261 11.64 15.25 15.06
CA VAL A 261 12.24 16.42 14.46
C VAL A 261 11.11 17.30 13.94
N ASP A 262 10.77 18.30 14.71
CA ASP A 262 9.85 19.36 14.31
C ASP A 262 10.52 20.16 13.16
N LYS A 263 10.20 19.82 11.93
CA LYS A 263 10.51 20.63 10.76
C LYS A 263 9.32 21.52 10.43
N GLY A 264 9.08 22.52 11.28
CA GLY A 264 8.14 23.59 10.98
C GLY A 264 8.59 24.38 9.78
N ALA A 265 7.99 24.16 8.61
CA ALA A 265 7.93 25.13 7.53
C ALA A 265 6.66 24.86 6.71
N ASP A 266 5.80 25.84 6.60
CA ASP A 266 4.77 25.90 5.55
C ASP A 266 5.49 25.79 4.20
N SER A 267 5.35 24.65 3.53
CA SER A 267 5.94 24.43 2.22
C SER A 267 4.82 24.30 1.19
N ASN A 268 4.89 25.10 0.14
CA ASN A 268 4.02 24.96 -1.01
C ASN A 268 4.67 24.01 -2.00
N VAL A 269 3.90 23.08 -2.52
CA VAL A 269 4.35 22.17 -3.56
C VAL A 269 3.58 22.47 -4.84
N ASP A 270 4.32 22.64 -5.94
CA ASP A 270 3.73 22.82 -7.27
C ASP A 270 3.44 21.44 -7.89
N ILE A 271 2.19 21.24 -8.30
CA ILE A 271 1.73 20.03 -9.00
C ILE A 271 1.43 20.41 -10.44
N GLU A 272 2.23 19.92 -11.36
CA GLU A 272 2.04 20.11 -12.79
C GLU A 272 1.27 18.94 -13.38
N VAL A 273 0.25 19.24 -14.19
CA VAL A 273 -0.57 18.25 -14.89
C VAL A 273 -0.52 18.48 -16.38
N THR A 274 -0.30 17.41 -17.13
CA THR A 274 -0.36 17.42 -18.60
C THR A 274 -1.25 16.27 -19.09
N ILE A 275 -2.18 16.58 -19.98
CA ILE A 275 -3.05 15.58 -20.61
C ILE A 275 -2.65 15.44 -22.07
N LEU A 276 -2.36 14.19 -22.48
CA LEU A 276 -1.98 13.83 -23.85
C LEU A 276 -3.09 13.01 -24.50
N ASP A 277 -3.25 13.19 -25.82
CA ASP A 277 -4.06 12.26 -26.64
C ASP A 277 -3.36 10.92 -26.89
N ALA A 278 -4.01 10.05 -27.66
CA ALA A 278 -3.47 8.75 -27.99
C ALA A 278 -2.19 8.81 -28.85
N ASP A 279 -1.97 9.91 -29.56
CA ASP A 279 -0.78 10.14 -30.40
C ASP A 279 0.36 10.80 -29.62
N GLY A 280 0.13 11.15 -28.34
CA GLY A 280 1.09 11.81 -27.46
C GLY A 280 1.13 13.33 -27.61
N SER A 281 0.16 13.95 -28.32
CA SER A 281 0.05 15.41 -28.43
C SER A 281 -0.60 15.99 -27.18
N ILE A 282 -0.14 17.18 -26.75
CA ILE A 282 -0.69 17.83 -25.57
C ILE A 282 -2.08 18.40 -25.88
N CYS A 283 -3.10 17.88 -25.17
CA CYS A 283 -4.46 18.39 -25.23
C CYS A 283 -4.68 19.56 -24.26
N SER A 284 -4.13 19.44 -23.05
CA SER A 284 -4.29 20.45 -22.01
C SER A 284 -3.16 20.32 -20.98
N SER A 285 -2.83 21.43 -20.32
CA SER A 285 -1.85 21.42 -19.22
C SER A 285 -2.13 22.54 -18.24
N GLY A 286 -1.69 22.37 -16.99
CA GLY A 286 -1.84 23.38 -15.94
C GLY A 286 -0.98 23.05 -14.73
N CYS A 287 -0.97 23.98 -13.78
CA CYS A 287 -0.27 23.83 -12.52
C CYS A 287 -1.18 24.29 -11.38
N VAL A 288 -1.15 23.57 -10.26
CA VAL A 288 -1.83 23.95 -9.03
C VAL A 288 -0.84 23.89 -7.87
N LYS A 289 -0.99 24.82 -6.92
CA LYS A 289 -0.24 24.81 -5.67
C LYS A 289 -1.00 24.04 -4.61
N CYS A 290 -0.32 23.14 -3.95
CA CYS A 290 -0.80 22.49 -2.73
C CYS A 290 -0.08 23.13 -1.54
N GLU A 291 -0.84 23.79 -0.66
CA GLU A 291 -0.30 24.35 0.58
C GLU A 291 -0.22 23.22 1.60
N ILE A 292 0.98 22.94 2.05
CA ILE A 292 1.24 21.93 3.05
C ILE A 292 1.32 22.64 4.39
N SER A 293 0.25 22.58 5.19
CA SER A 293 0.23 23.19 6.52
C SER A 293 0.47 22.13 7.59
N ALA A 294 1.41 22.42 8.50
CA ALA A 294 1.59 21.66 9.73
C ALA A 294 0.47 22.00 10.75
N GLN A 295 -0.81 21.83 10.38
CA GLN A 295 -1.90 22.01 11.35
C GLN A 295 -2.14 20.76 12.15
N SER A 296 -1.75 20.78 13.41
CA SER A 296 -2.23 19.86 14.43
C SER A 296 -3.67 20.24 14.79
N ASP A 297 -4.66 19.57 14.22
CA ASP A 297 -6.01 19.65 14.76
C ASP A 297 -6.05 18.95 16.12
N ALA A 298 -6.12 19.79 17.18
CA ALA A 298 -6.10 19.39 18.57
C ALA A 298 -7.36 18.64 19.04
N ASN A 299 -8.23 18.14 18.14
CA ASN A 299 -9.55 17.64 18.47
C ASN A 299 -9.88 16.25 17.88
N THR A 300 -8.93 15.45 17.46
CA THR A 300 -9.17 14.04 17.13
C THR A 300 -8.68 13.13 18.24
N ASN A 301 -9.50 12.15 18.61
CA ASN A 301 -9.25 11.16 19.64
C ASN A 301 -7.89 10.48 19.43
N ALA A 302 -7.20 10.20 20.52
CA ALA A 302 -5.78 9.81 20.61
C ALA A 302 -5.41 8.44 19.97
N ASP A 303 -6.23 7.88 19.09
CA ASP A 303 -6.05 6.53 18.50
C ASP A 303 -5.78 6.51 16.99
N GLU A 304 -5.83 7.65 16.30
CA GLU A 304 -5.48 7.73 14.87
C GLU A 304 -4.23 8.57 14.71
N GLY A 305 -3.18 7.98 14.11
CA GLY A 305 -1.91 8.67 13.80
C GLY A 305 -2.20 9.98 13.05
N LYS A 306 -1.74 11.12 13.60
CA LYS A 306 -2.00 12.45 13.05
C LYS A 306 -1.27 12.62 11.73
N THR A 307 -2.01 12.68 10.67
CA THR A 307 -1.52 13.03 9.34
C THR A 307 -2.00 14.43 8.99
N ALA A 308 -1.11 15.37 8.80
CA ALA A 308 -1.46 16.64 8.16
C ALA A 308 -1.60 16.40 6.66
N ALA A 309 -2.83 16.32 6.16
CA ALA A 309 -3.11 16.19 4.75
C ALA A 309 -3.58 17.53 4.19
N SER A 310 -2.99 17.95 3.09
CA SER A 310 -3.45 19.10 2.32
C SER A 310 -4.10 18.65 1.03
N SER A 311 -5.21 19.29 0.66
CA SER A 311 -5.92 18.99 -0.57
C SER A 311 -5.87 20.19 -1.53
N SER A 312 -5.73 19.90 -2.82
CA SER A 312 -5.86 20.87 -3.90
C SER A 312 -6.58 20.23 -5.08
N SER A 313 -7.08 21.06 -5.99
CA SER A 313 -7.79 20.56 -7.18
C SER A 313 -7.46 21.41 -8.39
N ILE A 314 -7.39 20.76 -9.55
CA ILE A 314 -7.26 21.43 -10.85
C ILE A 314 -8.31 20.89 -11.83
N THR A 315 -8.86 21.78 -12.65
CA THR A 315 -9.74 21.38 -13.77
C THR A 315 -9.10 21.82 -15.09
N LEU A 316 -8.90 20.87 -15.98
CA LEU A 316 -8.35 21.05 -17.31
C LEU A 316 -9.39 20.69 -18.36
N SER A 317 -9.50 21.53 -19.40
CA SER A 317 -10.47 21.32 -20.46
C SER A 317 -9.83 20.73 -21.72
N ILE A 318 -10.55 19.88 -22.41
CA ILE A 318 -10.17 19.28 -23.69
C ILE A 318 -11.24 19.65 -24.70
N ASP A 319 -10.84 20.30 -25.79
CA ASP A 319 -11.74 20.67 -26.90
C ASP A 319 -11.91 19.47 -27.85
N SER A 320 -13.16 19.28 -28.32
CA SER A 320 -13.53 18.18 -29.23
C SER A 320 -13.06 16.80 -28.75
N PRO A 321 -13.43 16.37 -27.53
CA PRO A 321 -12.91 15.17 -26.94
C PRO A 321 -13.40 13.91 -27.65
N VAL A 322 -12.54 12.88 -27.70
CA VAL A 322 -12.93 11.53 -28.11
C VAL A 322 -13.43 10.79 -26.87
N LEU A 323 -14.70 10.38 -26.87
CA LEU A 323 -15.29 9.66 -25.74
C LEU A 323 -14.87 8.19 -25.75
N TRP A 324 -14.68 7.67 -24.53
CA TRP A 324 -14.48 6.25 -24.29
C TRP A 324 -15.80 5.48 -24.36
N ASN A 325 -15.80 4.37 -25.06
CA ASN A 325 -16.83 3.33 -24.95
C ASN A 325 -16.20 1.94 -25.13
N ALA A 326 -16.93 0.87 -24.84
CA ALA A 326 -16.41 -0.49 -24.84
C ALA A 326 -15.96 -0.97 -26.24
N GLU A 327 -16.60 -0.47 -27.32
CA GLU A 327 -16.26 -0.80 -28.70
C GLU A 327 -15.06 0.01 -29.22
N LYS A 328 -14.84 1.20 -28.65
CA LYS A 328 -13.75 2.10 -28.99
C LYS A 328 -13.17 2.69 -27.69
N PRO A 329 -12.33 1.92 -26.98
CA PRO A 329 -11.81 2.30 -25.68
C PRO A 329 -10.67 3.34 -25.78
N TYR A 330 -11.01 4.54 -26.26
CA TYR A 330 -10.06 5.63 -26.38
C TYR A 330 -9.59 6.13 -25.01
N LEU A 331 -8.28 6.22 -24.80
CA LEU A 331 -7.69 6.66 -23.55
C LEU A 331 -6.76 7.85 -23.79
N TYR A 332 -6.87 8.82 -22.90
CA TYR A 332 -5.90 9.91 -22.72
C TYR A 332 -4.87 9.50 -21.68
N THR A 333 -3.67 10.04 -21.80
CA THR A 333 -2.61 9.89 -20.78
C THR A 333 -2.55 11.14 -19.92
N VAL A 334 -2.64 10.96 -18.62
CA VAL A 334 -2.44 12.02 -17.61
C VAL A 334 -1.05 11.86 -17.02
N ILE A 335 -0.26 12.93 -17.07
CA ILE A 335 1.06 12.99 -16.46
C ILE A 335 1.00 14.01 -15.33
N ILE A 336 1.32 13.57 -14.11
CA ILE A 336 1.37 14.41 -12.92
C ILE A 336 2.83 14.49 -12.48
N ARG A 337 3.36 15.71 -12.29
CA ARG A 337 4.72 15.95 -11.80
C ARG A 337 4.65 16.73 -10.50
N CYS A 338 5.34 16.23 -9.48
CA CYS A 338 5.39 16.84 -8.18
C CYS A 338 6.65 16.41 -7.43
N ALA A 339 7.36 17.32 -6.80
CA ALA A 339 8.50 17.02 -5.92
C ALA A 339 9.53 16.05 -6.52
N GLY A 340 9.82 16.13 -7.82
CA GLY A 340 10.76 15.24 -8.52
C GLY A 340 10.20 13.86 -8.87
N GLU A 341 8.92 13.61 -8.60
CA GLU A 341 8.20 12.40 -9.03
C GLU A 341 7.34 12.65 -10.27
N VAL A 342 7.17 11.61 -11.06
CA VAL A 342 6.26 11.57 -12.21
C VAL A 342 5.32 10.41 -12.05
N ILE A 343 4.02 10.70 -12.08
CA ILE A 343 2.95 9.70 -12.11
C ILE A 343 2.33 9.75 -13.50
N THR A 344 2.13 8.60 -14.11
CA THR A 344 1.46 8.47 -15.41
C THR A 344 0.25 7.57 -15.26
N ASP A 345 -0.91 8.07 -15.67
CA ASP A 345 -2.17 7.33 -15.61
C ASP A 345 -2.92 7.45 -16.95
N ARG A 346 -3.93 6.60 -17.15
CA ARG A 346 -4.77 6.59 -18.33
C ARG A 346 -6.22 6.80 -17.97
N ILE A 347 -6.88 7.72 -18.64
CA ILE A 347 -8.27 8.04 -18.42
C ILE A 347 -9.10 7.90 -19.69
N GLY A 348 -10.33 7.40 -19.54
CA GLY A 348 -11.36 7.47 -20.57
C GLY A 348 -12.35 8.57 -20.23
N ILE A 349 -12.59 9.50 -21.17
CA ILE A 349 -13.62 10.52 -20.99
C ILE A 349 -14.98 9.87 -21.27
N ARG A 350 -15.83 9.86 -20.26
CA ARG A 350 -17.18 9.32 -20.33
C ARG A 350 -18.11 10.09 -19.41
N SER A 351 -19.38 10.14 -19.78
CA SER A 351 -20.44 10.65 -18.91
C SER A 351 -21.46 9.54 -18.68
N PHE A 352 -21.93 9.45 -17.46
CA PHE A 352 -23.09 8.63 -17.11
C PHE A 352 -24.29 9.55 -16.98
N PRO A 353 -25.46 9.20 -17.54
CA PRO A 353 -26.67 9.96 -17.39
C PRO A 353 -27.18 9.95 -15.95
#